data_6d40a6d8e4c34faa6ee28b295e621030
#
_entry.id   6d40a6d8e4c34faa6ee28b295e621030
#
_cell.length_a   1.000
_cell.length_b   1.000
_cell.length_c   1.000
_cell.angle_alpha   90.00
_cell.angle_beta   90.00
_cell.angle_gamma   90.00
#
_symmetry.space_group_name_H-M   'P 1'
#
loop_
_entity.id
_entity.type
_entity.pdbx_description
1 polymer ?
#
loop_
_entity_poly.entity_id
_entity_poly.type
_entity_poly.pdbx_seq_one_letter_code
_entity_poly.pdbx_strand_id
1 'polypeptide(L)'
;GLQSFYAYGIVGFLILFFIASPAENGLGLERGFATELYGYYSAIGYMMSILGGWLADKFLGLQKSILLGTLMSTFGYIALYFSTTQLWTVLLSLSILLIAAGIGKGNTSALVGALYERDQVTMKDAAYSIFYMAINIGSLFGPIIFGLITDQWFANIDNSGNILSYG
;
A
#
# COMPACT_ATOMS: atom_id res chain seq x y z
N GLY A 1 -9.70 -1.43 7.10
CA GLY A 1 -9.36 -0.15 7.72
C GLY A 1 -7.87 0.08 7.81
N LEU A 2 -7.16 -0.52 8.77
CA LEU A 2 -5.72 -0.26 9.01
C LEU A 2 -4.85 -0.55 7.76
N GLN A 3 -5.09 -1.67 7.08
CA GLN A 3 -4.38 -2.00 5.85
C GLN A 3 -4.58 -0.93 4.76
N SER A 4 -5.78 -0.39 4.64
CA SER A 4 -6.07 0.67 3.68
C SER A 4 -5.41 1.98 4.10
N PHE A 5 -5.38 2.28 5.40
CA PHE A 5 -4.74 3.47 5.94
C PHE A 5 -3.27 3.58 5.49
N TYR A 6 -2.45 2.56 5.75
CA TYR A 6 -1.03 2.62 5.36
C TYR A 6 -0.83 2.46 3.85
N ALA A 7 -1.63 1.61 3.19
CA ALA A 7 -1.49 1.41 1.74
C ALA A 7 -1.78 2.69 0.95
N TYR A 8 -2.88 3.38 1.24
CA TYR A 8 -3.20 4.65 0.58
C TYR A 8 -2.31 5.80 1.04
N GLY A 9 -1.87 5.80 2.29
CA GLY A 9 -0.88 6.74 2.80
C GLY A 9 0.42 6.67 2.00
N ILE A 10 1.02 5.48 1.90
CA ILE A 10 2.28 5.28 1.16
C ILE A 10 2.12 5.54 -0.34
N VAL A 11 1.04 5.03 -0.96
CA VAL A 11 0.80 5.23 -2.40
C VAL A 11 0.70 6.71 -2.77
N GLY A 12 0.07 7.53 -1.92
CA GLY A 12 0.00 8.98 -2.16
C GLY A 12 1.37 9.65 -2.19
N PHE A 13 2.35 9.15 -1.44
CA PHE A 13 3.71 9.69 -1.39
C PHE A 13 4.70 9.02 -2.35
N LEU A 14 4.36 7.87 -2.92
CA LEU A 14 5.27 7.11 -3.76
C LEU A 14 5.76 7.91 -4.98
N ILE A 15 4.86 8.65 -5.62
CA ILE A 15 5.21 9.47 -6.78
C ILE A 15 6.10 10.67 -6.39
N LEU A 16 5.87 11.25 -5.20
CA LEU A 16 6.71 12.31 -4.66
C LEU A 16 8.11 11.81 -4.36
N PHE A 17 8.22 10.63 -3.76
CA PHE A 17 9.49 9.94 -3.51
C PHE A 17 10.26 9.64 -4.82
N PHE A 18 9.57 9.26 -5.89
CA PHE A 18 10.21 9.02 -7.18
C PHE A 18 10.81 10.30 -7.77
N ILE A 19 10.16 11.45 -7.59
CA ILE A 19 10.56 12.72 -8.19
C ILE A 19 11.54 13.48 -7.30
N ALA A 20 11.44 13.36 -5.98
CA ALA A 20 12.30 14.04 -5.01
C ALA A 20 13.78 13.77 -5.31
N SER A 21 14.61 14.78 -5.11
CA SER A 21 16.05 14.68 -5.39
C SER A 21 16.74 13.67 -4.46
N PRO A 22 17.89 13.09 -4.85
CA PRO A 22 18.67 12.23 -3.95
C PRO A 22 19.14 12.96 -2.68
N ALA A 23 19.27 14.29 -2.71
CA ALA A 23 19.58 15.11 -1.54
C ALA A 23 18.40 15.17 -0.54
N GLU A 24 17.20 14.92 -1.01
CA GLU A 24 15.95 14.81 -0.24
C GLU A 24 15.55 13.35 0.00
N ASN A 25 16.49 12.42 -0.10
CA ASN A 25 16.28 10.98 0.03
C ASN A 25 15.31 10.38 -1.00
N GLY A 26 15.08 11.04 -2.14
CA GLY A 26 14.29 10.55 -3.26
C GLY A 26 15.13 9.89 -4.36
N LEU A 27 14.47 9.45 -5.43
CA LEU A 27 15.12 8.81 -6.58
C LEU A 27 15.57 9.80 -7.67
N GLY A 28 15.10 11.04 -7.65
CA GLY A 28 15.44 12.07 -8.64
C GLY A 28 14.98 11.74 -10.07
N LEU A 29 13.90 10.97 -10.22
CA LEU A 29 13.40 10.57 -11.53
C LEU A 29 12.67 11.73 -12.21
N GLU A 30 12.78 11.81 -13.54
CA GLU A 30 11.95 12.72 -14.31
C GLU A 30 10.46 12.46 -14.08
N ARG A 31 9.66 13.52 -13.96
CA ARG A 31 8.22 13.42 -13.65
C ARG A 31 7.46 12.49 -14.61
N GLY A 32 7.78 12.54 -15.91
CA GLY A 32 7.17 11.67 -16.92
C GLY A 32 7.40 10.20 -16.59
N PHE A 33 8.66 9.82 -16.43
CA PHE A 33 9.06 8.45 -16.09
C PHE A 33 8.52 7.98 -14.72
N ALA A 34 8.53 8.86 -13.72
CA ALA A 34 7.95 8.56 -12.40
C ALA A 34 6.45 8.24 -12.48
N THR A 35 5.71 9.00 -13.30
CA THR A 35 4.27 8.78 -13.52
C THR A 35 4.00 7.46 -14.26
N GLU A 36 4.79 7.15 -15.27
CA GLU A 36 4.70 5.87 -16.00
C GLU A 36 5.00 4.69 -15.07
N LEU A 37 6.08 4.77 -14.29
CA LEU A 37 6.47 3.75 -13.32
C LEU A 37 5.37 3.49 -12.29
N TYR A 38 4.76 4.56 -11.78
CA TYR A 38 3.61 4.46 -10.88
C TYR A 38 2.39 3.82 -11.56
N GLY A 39 2.14 4.17 -12.83
CA GLY A 39 1.08 3.56 -13.64
C GLY A 39 1.27 2.05 -13.81
N TYR A 40 2.48 1.62 -14.18
CA TYR A 40 2.82 0.19 -14.29
C TYR A 40 2.70 -0.52 -12.94
N TYR A 41 3.20 0.07 -11.86
CA TYR A 41 3.07 -0.47 -10.51
C TYR A 41 1.60 -0.73 -10.16
N SER A 42 0.74 0.24 -10.42
CA SER A 42 -0.70 0.14 -10.14
C SER A 42 -1.37 -0.93 -10.99
N ALA A 43 -1.09 -0.96 -12.29
CA ALA A 43 -1.65 -1.96 -13.22
C ALA A 43 -1.26 -3.39 -12.84
N ILE A 44 0.03 -3.62 -12.55
CA ILE A 44 0.54 -4.91 -12.08
C ILE A 44 -0.12 -5.30 -10.76
N GLY A 45 -0.36 -4.35 -9.85
CA GLY A 45 -1.05 -4.60 -8.59
C GLY A 45 -2.47 -5.16 -8.76
N TYR A 46 -3.23 -4.66 -9.74
CA TYR A 46 -4.54 -5.23 -10.09
C TYR A 46 -4.42 -6.64 -10.67
N MET A 47 -3.47 -6.87 -11.57
CA MET A 47 -3.23 -8.20 -12.13
C MET A 47 -2.82 -9.21 -11.04
N MET A 48 -1.94 -8.81 -10.12
CA MET A 48 -1.52 -9.64 -9.00
C MET A 48 -2.68 -10.01 -8.07
N SER A 49 -3.70 -9.18 -7.95
CA SER A 49 -4.89 -9.49 -7.16
C SER A 49 -5.71 -10.65 -7.76
N ILE A 50 -5.75 -10.76 -9.09
CA ILE A 50 -6.40 -11.89 -9.78
C ILE A 50 -5.61 -13.19 -9.57
N LEU A 51 -4.30 -13.13 -9.77
CA LEU A 51 -3.41 -14.28 -9.57
C LEU A 51 -3.41 -14.75 -8.11
N GLY A 52 -3.38 -13.81 -7.18
CA GLY A 52 -3.41 -14.10 -5.75
C GLY A 52 -4.74 -14.72 -5.29
N GLY A 53 -5.86 -14.27 -5.83
CA GLY A 53 -7.16 -14.90 -5.60
C GLY A 53 -7.17 -16.36 -6.08
N TRP A 54 -6.74 -16.60 -7.31
CA TRP A 54 -6.62 -17.95 -7.85
C TRP A 54 -5.70 -18.86 -7.02
N LEU A 55 -4.55 -18.34 -6.57
CA LEU A 55 -3.60 -19.07 -5.73
C LEU A 55 -4.20 -19.42 -4.36
N ALA A 56 -4.97 -18.49 -3.77
CA ALA A 56 -5.67 -18.71 -2.52
C ALA A 56 -6.73 -19.80 -2.66
N ASP A 57 -7.55 -19.74 -3.69
CA ASP A 57 -8.64 -20.70 -3.90
C ASP A 57 -8.12 -22.11 -4.16
N LYS A 58 -6.99 -22.23 -4.89
CA LYS A 58 -6.49 -23.55 -5.31
C LYS A 58 -5.55 -24.21 -4.30
N PHE A 59 -4.73 -23.45 -3.58
CA PHE A 59 -3.60 -24.01 -2.81
C PHE A 59 -3.56 -23.59 -1.34
N LEU A 60 -3.85 -22.34 -1.01
CA LEU A 60 -3.56 -21.79 0.31
C LEU A 60 -4.78 -21.72 1.24
N GLY A 61 -5.97 -21.48 0.67
CA GLY A 61 -7.15 -21.08 1.42
C GLY A 61 -7.07 -19.60 1.89
N LEU A 62 -8.24 -19.03 2.19
CA LEU A 62 -8.37 -17.58 2.46
C LEU A 62 -7.53 -17.10 3.65
N GLN A 63 -7.58 -17.83 4.77
CA GLN A 63 -6.87 -17.42 6.01
C GLN A 63 -5.36 -17.41 5.84
N LYS A 64 -4.80 -18.49 5.27
CA LYS A 64 -3.34 -18.59 5.05
C LYS A 64 -2.86 -17.57 4.04
N SER A 65 -3.65 -17.29 3.00
CA SER A 65 -3.32 -16.26 2.02
C SER A 65 -3.25 -14.87 2.63
N ILE A 66 -4.20 -14.51 3.50
CA ILE A 66 -4.19 -13.23 4.21
C ILE A 66 -2.98 -13.13 5.14
N LEU A 67 -2.69 -14.20 5.92
CA LEU A 67 -1.54 -14.22 6.81
C LEU A 67 -0.23 -14.08 6.03
N LEU A 68 -0.05 -14.87 4.96
CA LEU A 68 1.14 -14.82 4.12
C LEU A 68 1.30 -13.43 3.46
N GLY A 69 0.23 -12.89 2.88
CA GLY A 69 0.23 -11.57 2.28
C GLY A 69 0.57 -10.47 3.30
N THR A 70 0.06 -10.57 4.53
CA THR A 70 0.40 -9.60 5.60
C THR A 70 1.87 -9.70 6.02
N LEU A 71 2.39 -10.90 6.21
CA LEU A 71 3.81 -11.11 6.53
C LEU A 71 4.72 -10.58 5.42
N MET A 72 4.42 -10.94 4.17
CA MET A 72 5.17 -10.44 3.01
C MET A 72 5.10 -8.90 2.89
N SER A 73 3.93 -8.29 3.16
CA SER A 73 3.81 -6.83 3.18
C SER A 73 4.72 -6.21 4.25
N THR A 74 4.78 -6.79 5.44
CA THR A 74 5.66 -6.31 6.51
C THR A 74 7.12 -6.35 6.06
N PHE A 75 7.58 -7.46 5.48
CA PHE A 75 8.93 -7.55 4.93
C PHE A 75 9.17 -6.57 3.79
N GLY A 76 8.19 -6.38 2.91
CA GLY A 76 8.28 -5.42 1.80
C GLY A 76 8.44 -3.97 2.29
N TYR A 77 7.70 -3.57 3.34
CA TYR A 77 7.87 -2.23 3.94
C TYR A 77 9.20 -2.07 4.68
N ILE A 78 9.66 -3.10 5.38
CA ILE A 78 11.00 -3.10 6.00
C ILE A 78 12.07 -2.98 4.92
N ALA A 79 11.98 -3.74 3.83
CA ALA A 79 12.89 -3.67 2.71
C ALA A 79 12.86 -2.27 2.05
N LEU A 80 11.68 -1.66 1.92
CA LEU A 80 11.54 -0.31 1.39
C LEU A 80 12.20 0.73 2.30
N TYR A 81 12.06 0.61 3.62
CA TYR A 81 12.72 1.48 4.60
C TYR A 81 14.25 1.42 4.50
N PHE A 82 14.81 0.23 4.32
CA PHE A 82 16.25 0.03 4.15
C PHE A 82 16.72 0.21 2.69
N SER A 83 15.81 0.46 1.75
CA SER A 83 16.21 0.72 0.37
C SER A 83 16.99 2.03 0.30
N THR A 84 18.10 1.99 -0.41
CA THR A 84 18.89 3.17 -0.70
C THR A 84 18.25 3.96 -1.84
N THR A 85 18.79 5.13 -2.19
CA THR A 85 18.38 5.93 -3.35
C THR A 85 18.65 5.25 -4.70
N GLN A 86 18.95 3.95 -4.69
CA GLN A 86 19.13 3.15 -5.91
C GLN A 86 17.80 2.60 -6.39
N LEU A 87 17.47 2.87 -7.64
CA LEU A 87 16.22 2.44 -8.26
C LEU A 87 15.95 0.94 -8.10
N TRP A 88 16.97 0.09 -8.23
CA TRP A 88 16.81 -1.36 -8.16
C TRP A 88 16.37 -1.88 -6.79
N THR A 89 16.88 -1.31 -5.70
CA THR A 89 16.48 -1.72 -4.33
C THR A 89 15.03 -1.34 -4.04
N VAL A 90 14.61 -0.17 -4.53
CA VAL A 90 13.22 0.29 -4.45
C VAL A 90 12.30 -0.60 -5.27
N LEU A 91 12.64 -0.90 -6.54
CA LEU A 91 11.85 -1.78 -7.39
C LEU A 91 11.70 -3.18 -6.80
N LEU A 92 12.75 -3.72 -6.20
CA LEU A 92 12.69 -5.02 -5.51
C LEU A 92 11.69 -4.98 -4.35
N SER A 93 11.77 -3.97 -3.50
CA SER A 93 10.85 -3.80 -2.36
C SER A 93 9.41 -3.63 -2.83
N LEU A 94 9.18 -2.82 -3.86
CA LEU A 94 7.86 -2.63 -4.47
C LEU A 94 7.33 -3.92 -5.11
N SER A 95 8.18 -4.74 -5.71
CA SER A 95 7.79 -6.05 -6.26
C SER A 95 7.31 -7.00 -5.17
N ILE A 96 7.98 -7.03 -4.02
CA ILE A 96 7.54 -7.80 -2.85
C ILE A 96 6.16 -7.31 -2.38
N LEU A 97 5.95 -6.00 -2.31
CA LEU A 97 4.66 -5.41 -1.91
C LEU A 97 3.54 -5.72 -2.90
N LEU A 98 3.82 -5.75 -4.22
CA LEU A 98 2.86 -6.15 -5.26
C LEU A 98 2.40 -7.59 -5.08
N ILE A 99 3.33 -8.52 -4.89
CA ILE A 99 3.03 -9.94 -4.67
C ILE A 99 2.22 -10.10 -3.38
N ALA A 100 2.65 -9.45 -2.30
CA ALA A 100 1.97 -9.47 -1.02
C ALA A 100 0.53 -8.94 -1.10
N ALA A 101 0.32 -7.81 -1.80
CA ALA A 101 -0.99 -7.24 -2.02
C ALA A 101 -1.88 -8.18 -2.86
N GLY A 102 -1.32 -8.81 -3.88
CA GLY A 102 -2.02 -9.80 -4.69
C GLY A 102 -2.54 -10.96 -3.84
N ILE A 103 -1.67 -11.57 -3.05
CA ILE A 103 -2.03 -12.73 -2.22
C ILE A 103 -2.98 -12.36 -1.07
N GLY A 104 -2.82 -11.19 -0.46
CA GLY A 104 -3.55 -10.84 0.77
C GLY A 104 -4.81 -10.01 0.55
N LYS A 105 -4.74 -8.95 -0.25
CA LYS A 105 -5.77 -7.91 -0.31
C LYS A 105 -7.12 -8.39 -0.85
N GLY A 106 -7.11 -9.13 -1.95
CA GLY A 106 -8.34 -9.66 -2.58
C GLY A 106 -9.07 -10.64 -1.68
N ASN A 107 -8.33 -11.45 -0.94
CA ASN A 107 -8.87 -12.51 -0.11
C ASN A 107 -9.50 -12.02 1.20
N THR A 108 -9.21 -10.78 1.62
CA THR A 108 -9.80 -10.21 2.84
C THR A 108 -11.31 -10.01 2.71
N SER A 109 -11.79 -9.50 1.58
CA SER A 109 -13.23 -9.36 1.35
C SER A 109 -13.93 -10.71 1.17
N ALA A 110 -13.27 -11.66 0.51
CA ALA A 110 -13.79 -13.03 0.38
C ALA A 110 -13.92 -13.72 1.75
N LEU A 111 -12.96 -13.49 2.66
CA LEU A 111 -13.02 -14.02 4.01
C LEU A 111 -14.22 -13.45 4.79
N VAL A 112 -14.50 -12.14 4.69
CA VAL A 112 -15.69 -11.55 5.31
C VAL A 112 -16.96 -12.26 4.84
N GLY A 113 -17.09 -12.52 3.54
CA GLY A 113 -18.22 -13.26 2.99
C GLY A 113 -18.32 -14.73 3.44
N ALA A 114 -17.17 -15.37 3.69
CA ALA A 114 -17.09 -16.76 4.11
C ALA A 114 -17.41 -16.98 5.60
N LEU A 115 -17.51 -15.91 6.41
CA LEU A 115 -17.88 -16.00 7.83
C LEU A 115 -19.39 -16.17 8.06
N TYR A 116 -20.20 -15.95 7.02
CA TYR A 116 -21.66 -15.98 7.13
C TYR A 116 -22.24 -17.11 6.30
N GLU A 117 -23.26 -17.80 6.85
CA GLU A 117 -24.02 -18.85 6.17
C GLU A 117 -24.93 -18.24 5.10
N ARG A 118 -25.46 -19.11 4.21
CA ARG A 118 -26.27 -18.67 3.06
C ARG A 118 -27.59 -18.02 3.44
N ASP A 119 -28.13 -18.34 4.58
CA ASP A 119 -29.36 -17.79 5.16
C ASP A 119 -29.18 -16.49 5.92
N GLN A 120 -27.94 -16.13 6.24
CA GLN A 120 -27.57 -14.91 6.99
C GLN A 120 -27.31 -13.69 6.10
N VAL A 121 -28.10 -13.50 5.04
CA VAL A 121 -27.88 -12.46 4.02
C VAL A 121 -27.80 -11.07 4.63
N THR A 122 -28.74 -10.70 5.50
CA THR A 122 -28.79 -9.37 6.13
C THR A 122 -27.56 -9.09 7.00
N MET A 123 -27.07 -10.09 7.74
CA MET A 123 -25.88 -9.97 8.56
C MET A 123 -24.63 -9.83 7.70
N LYS A 124 -24.56 -10.57 6.59
CA LYS A 124 -23.47 -10.49 5.62
C LYS A 124 -23.40 -9.13 4.96
N ASP A 125 -24.53 -8.55 4.56
CA ASP A 125 -24.60 -7.22 3.97
C ASP A 125 -24.17 -6.12 4.97
N ALA A 126 -24.61 -6.24 6.22
CA ALA A 126 -24.18 -5.34 7.29
C ALA A 126 -22.65 -5.44 7.53
N ALA A 127 -22.10 -6.66 7.54
CA ALA A 127 -20.68 -6.87 7.70
C ALA A 127 -19.86 -6.27 6.55
N TYR A 128 -20.31 -6.43 5.31
CA TYR A 128 -19.68 -5.78 4.17
C TYR A 128 -19.76 -4.25 4.27
N SER A 129 -20.89 -3.70 4.70
CA SER A 129 -21.06 -2.25 4.88
C SER A 129 -20.05 -1.70 5.90
N ILE A 130 -19.89 -2.36 7.04
CA ILE A 130 -18.90 -1.99 8.07
C ILE A 130 -17.48 -2.15 7.53
N PHE A 131 -17.21 -3.24 6.81
CA PHE A 131 -15.89 -3.50 6.21
C PHE A 131 -15.50 -2.40 5.21
N TYR A 132 -16.39 -2.02 4.29
CA TYR A 132 -16.13 -0.95 3.34
C TYR A 132 -16.06 0.43 3.98
N MET A 133 -16.87 0.70 5.01
CA MET A 133 -16.76 1.93 5.79
C MET A 133 -15.36 2.04 6.44
N ALA A 134 -14.87 0.97 7.04
CA ALA A 134 -13.53 0.94 7.63
C ALA A 134 -12.42 1.11 6.58
N ILE A 135 -12.60 0.60 5.36
CA ILE A 135 -11.69 0.85 4.23
C ILE A 135 -11.68 2.33 3.87
N ASN A 136 -12.85 2.95 3.70
CA ASN A 136 -12.99 4.35 3.30
C ASN A 136 -12.42 5.30 4.35
N ILE A 137 -12.65 5.04 5.63
CA ILE A 137 -12.04 5.79 6.72
C ILE A 137 -10.51 5.69 6.64
N GLY A 138 -9.96 4.48 6.46
CA GLY A 138 -8.52 4.30 6.34
C GLY A 138 -7.92 5.00 5.12
N SER A 139 -8.60 4.96 3.97
CA SER A 139 -8.14 5.61 2.74
C SER A 139 -8.23 7.13 2.79
N LEU A 140 -9.16 7.69 3.55
CA LEU A 140 -9.29 9.13 3.75
C LEU A 140 -8.21 9.66 4.72
N PHE A 141 -8.08 9.02 5.89
CA PHE A 141 -7.15 9.50 6.91
C PHE A 141 -5.69 9.12 6.65
N GLY A 142 -5.42 8.04 5.88
CA GLY A 142 -4.07 7.63 5.56
C GLY A 142 -3.23 8.75 4.96
N PRO A 143 -3.56 9.28 3.77
CA PRO A 143 -2.79 10.35 3.14
C PRO A 143 -2.68 11.61 3.99
N ILE A 144 -3.75 11.98 4.70
CA ILE A 144 -3.76 13.17 5.56
C ILE A 144 -2.75 13.04 6.70
N ILE A 145 -2.78 11.93 7.44
CA ILE A 145 -1.89 11.72 8.57
C ILE A 145 -0.45 11.53 8.11
N PHE A 146 -0.22 10.80 7.02
CA PHE A 146 1.12 10.68 6.45
C PHE A 146 1.66 12.04 6.00
N GLY A 147 0.84 12.90 5.36
CA GLY A 147 1.22 14.24 4.99
C GLY A 147 1.60 15.09 6.20
N LEU A 148 0.77 15.11 7.24
CA LEU A 148 1.05 15.85 8.46
C LEU A 148 2.34 15.38 9.17
N ILE A 149 2.58 14.07 9.22
CA ILE A 149 3.81 13.52 9.80
C ILE A 149 5.02 13.94 8.97
N THR A 150 4.94 13.85 7.65
CA THR A 150 6.04 14.23 6.76
C THR A 150 6.36 15.71 6.89
N ASP A 151 5.36 16.58 6.87
CA ASP A 151 5.56 18.02 6.91
C ASP A 151 6.00 18.54 8.29
N GLN A 152 5.49 17.96 9.38
CA GLN A 152 5.77 18.47 10.72
C GLN A 152 6.98 17.82 11.39
N TRP A 153 7.26 16.55 11.10
CA TRP A 153 8.29 15.80 11.82
C TRP A 153 9.54 15.53 11.00
N PHE A 154 9.42 15.51 9.69
CA PHE A 154 10.53 15.20 8.79
C PHE A 154 10.91 16.34 7.85
N ALA A 155 10.17 17.45 7.84
CA ALA A 155 10.54 18.62 7.08
C ALA A 155 11.62 19.42 7.81
N ASN A 156 12.76 19.61 7.17
CA ASN A 156 13.75 20.61 7.59
C ASN A 156 13.33 21.97 7.04
N ILE A 157 13.05 22.92 7.94
CA ILE A 157 12.51 24.23 7.62
C ILE A 157 13.63 25.27 7.81
N ASP A 158 13.80 26.22 6.86
CA ASP A 158 14.68 27.36 7.01
C ASP A 158 14.12 28.41 8.01
N ASN A 159 14.91 29.40 8.33
CA ASN A 159 14.51 30.50 9.23
C ASN A 159 13.35 31.36 8.66
N SER A 160 12.98 31.17 7.40
CA SER A 160 11.91 31.87 6.70
C SER A 160 10.63 31.02 6.60
N GLY A 161 10.64 29.78 7.10
CA GLY A 161 9.53 28.86 7.08
C GLY A 161 9.41 28.03 5.79
N ASN A 162 10.42 28.04 4.91
CA ASN A 162 10.41 27.22 3.69
C ASN A 162 10.99 25.83 3.99
N ILE A 163 10.39 24.79 3.40
CA ILE A 163 10.88 23.41 3.52
C ILE A 163 12.15 23.26 2.67
N LEU A 164 13.26 22.93 3.32
CA LEU A 164 14.55 22.67 2.67
C LEU A 164 14.70 21.23 2.22
N SER A 165 14.24 20.29 3.02
CA SER A 165 14.30 18.85 2.73
C SER A 165 13.36 18.08 3.66
N TYR A 166 13.02 16.85 3.26
CA TYR A 166 12.37 15.85 4.12
C TYR A 166 13.47 14.87 4.56
N GLY A 167 13.84 14.96 5.83
CA GLY A 167 15.00 14.29 6.43
C GLY A 167 14.84 12.84 6.75
#